data_5dc972eccb48dbf11702464b6244acf8
#
_entry.id   5dc972eccb48dbf11702464b6244acf8
#
_cell.length_a   1.000
_cell.length_b   1.000
_cell.length_c   1.000
_cell.angle_alpha   90.00
_cell.angle_beta   90.00
_cell.angle_gamma   90.00
#
_symmetry.space_group_name_H-M   'P 1'
#
loop_
_entity.id
_entity.type
_entity.pdbx_description
1 polymer ?
#
loop_
_entity_poly.entity_id
_entity_poly.type
_entity_poly.pdbx_seq_one_letter_code
_entity_poly.pdbx_strand_id
1 'polypeptide(L)'
;TDTETQAGIYGIGKYHLARGGVEAGLRLDMQETRASGYDWTGSPYGGIRKFNNVSYSLGGHYQLSRRWRLTSNFGLAWRAPHVYELYSNGNELGSGMFVRGDSAMHSERSYKWISSLRYGDGMFSVCLDGYLQWVDGYIYDGPEKETVTVISGAYPVFQYRQTPAFFRGMDFDLRFTPGGSW
;
A
#
# COMPACT_ATOMS: atom_id res chain seq x y z
N THR A 1 14.83 14.41 -15.57
CA THR A 1 15.65 13.78 -14.50
C THR A 1 14.81 13.77 -13.23
N ASP A 2 14.66 12.58 -12.65
CA ASP A 2 13.84 12.38 -11.46
C ASP A 2 14.74 11.90 -10.33
N THR A 3 14.53 12.44 -9.15
CA THR A 3 15.30 12.06 -7.96
C THR A 3 14.36 11.99 -6.75
N GLU A 4 14.41 10.88 -6.04
CA GLU A 4 13.71 10.71 -4.77
C GLU A 4 14.74 10.55 -3.66
N THR A 5 14.54 11.29 -2.57
CA THR A 5 15.34 11.18 -1.36
C THR A 5 14.42 10.97 -0.18
N GLN A 6 14.66 9.90 0.57
CA GLN A 6 13.87 9.58 1.75
C GLN A 6 14.76 9.43 2.97
N ALA A 7 14.33 9.97 4.10
CA ALA A 7 14.92 9.76 5.41
C ALA A 7 13.83 9.43 6.42
N GLY A 8 14.12 8.54 7.36
CA GLY A 8 13.16 8.16 8.38
C GLY A 8 13.83 7.70 9.65
N ILE A 9 13.14 7.90 10.77
CA ILE A 9 13.49 7.37 12.07
C ILE A 9 12.37 6.52 12.61
N TYR A 10 12.69 5.42 13.26
CA TYR A 10 11.68 4.53 13.83
C TYR A 10 12.10 3.98 15.19
N GLY A 11 11.08 3.58 15.96
CA GLY A 11 11.24 2.86 17.22
C GLY A 11 10.23 1.72 17.31
N ILE A 12 10.64 0.61 17.90
CA ILE A 12 9.79 -0.57 18.12
C ILE A 12 9.93 -0.99 19.58
N GLY A 13 8.79 -1.15 20.24
CA GLY A 13 8.68 -1.70 21.60
C GLY A 13 7.98 -3.05 21.58
N LYS A 14 8.50 -4.01 22.36
CA LYS A 14 7.91 -5.35 22.53
C LYS A 14 7.72 -5.63 24.00
N TYR A 15 6.55 -6.16 24.36
CA TYR A 15 6.25 -6.58 25.70
C TYR A 15 5.76 -8.02 25.72
N HIS A 16 6.41 -8.86 26.52
CA HIS A 16 6.10 -10.28 26.62
C HIS A 16 5.15 -10.54 27.79
N LEU A 17 4.08 -11.25 27.51
CA LEU A 17 3.11 -11.74 28.48
C LEU A 17 3.29 -13.25 28.67
N ALA A 18 2.80 -13.80 29.77
CA ALA A 18 2.90 -15.23 30.06
C ALA A 18 2.30 -16.15 28.96
N ARG A 19 1.31 -15.67 28.24
CA ARG A 19 0.63 -16.41 27.16
C ARG A 19 0.60 -15.67 25.83
N GLY A 20 1.47 -14.67 25.64
CA GLY A 20 1.43 -13.88 24.43
C GLY A 20 2.44 -12.75 24.41
N GLY A 21 2.19 -11.76 23.59
CA GLY A 21 3.00 -10.56 23.51
C GLY A 21 2.30 -9.46 22.74
N VAL A 22 2.76 -8.25 23.00
CA VAL A 22 2.32 -7.04 22.29
C VAL A 22 3.54 -6.36 21.70
N GLU A 23 3.42 -5.82 20.52
CA GLU A 23 4.42 -5.05 19.83
C GLU A 23 3.80 -3.75 19.33
N ALA A 24 4.49 -2.64 19.53
CA ALA A 24 4.11 -1.34 18.99
C ALA A 24 5.30 -0.73 18.26
N GLY A 25 5.04 -0.13 17.11
CA GLY A 25 6.03 0.56 16.31
C GLY A 25 5.55 1.94 15.90
N LEU A 26 6.48 2.88 15.82
CA LEU A 26 6.27 4.23 15.29
C LEU A 26 7.41 4.57 14.36
N ARG A 27 7.10 5.19 13.22
CA ARG A 27 8.05 5.65 12.24
C ARG A 27 7.65 7.03 11.72
N LEU A 28 8.62 7.92 11.65
CA LEU A 28 8.52 9.24 11.05
C LEU A 28 9.35 9.26 9.78
N ASP A 29 8.75 9.67 8.68
CA ASP A 29 9.40 9.71 7.37
C ASP A 29 9.29 11.09 6.74
N MET A 30 10.37 11.47 6.07
CA MET A 30 10.45 12.63 5.18
C MET A 30 10.88 12.14 3.81
N GLN A 31 10.13 12.49 2.78
CA GLN A 31 10.47 12.21 1.40
C GLN A 31 10.45 13.51 0.59
N GLU A 32 11.49 13.73 -0.19
CA GLU A 32 11.55 14.78 -1.18
C GLU A 32 11.64 14.16 -2.57
N THR A 33 10.71 14.54 -3.44
CA THR A 33 10.67 14.14 -4.83
C THR A 33 10.96 15.36 -5.68
N ARG A 34 11.97 15.27 -6.53
CA ARG A 34 12.34 16.28 -7.53
C ARG A 34 12.12 15.70 -8.91
N ALA A 35 11.39 16.41 -9.72
CA ALA A 35 11.17 16.06 -11.11
C ALA A 35 11.47 17.24 -12.02
N SER A 36 12.06 16.95 -13.17
CA SER A 36 12.25 17.94 -14.23
C SER A 36 12.33 17.28 -15.60
N GLY A 37 11.59 17.79 -16.57
CA GLY A 37 11.55 17.25 -17.92
C GLY A 37 10.72 18.12 -18.84
N TYR A 38 10.46 17.57 -20.03
CA TYR A 38 9.58 18.16 -21.02
C TYR A 38 8.50 17.15 -21.36
N ASP A 39 7.27 17.61 -21.49
CA ASP A 39 6.16 16.79 -21.93
C ASP A 39 6.20 16.57 -23.46
N TRP A 40 5.23 15.84 -23.99
CA TRP A 40 5.12 15.54 -25.42
C TRP A 40 4.92 16.78 -26.29
N THR A 41 4.49 17.91 -25.73
CA THR A 41 4.36 19.20 -26.43
C THR A 41 5.64 20.00 -26.39
N GLY A 42 6.67 19.55 -25.68
CA GLY A 42 7.91 20.29 -25.42
C GLY A 42 7.78 21.31 -24.29
N SER A 43 6.67 21.30 -23.55
CA SER A 43 6.48 22.16 -22.39
C SER A 43 7.23 21.61 -21.18
N PRO A 44 7.95 22.46 -20.41
CA PRO A 44 8.67 22.00 -19.23
C PRO A 44 7.68 21.58 -18.13
N TYR A 45 7.94 20.46 -17.51
CA TYR A 45 7.22 20.02 -16.32
C TYR A 45 8.19 19.76 -15.16
N GLY A 46 7.65 19.76 -13.97
CA GLY A 46 8.38 19.33 -12.78
C GLY A 46 8.20 20.25 -11.60
N GLY A 47 8.99 19.96 -10.58
CA GLY A 47 8.93 20.67 -9.30
C GLY A 47 9.56 19.88 -8.19
N ILE A 48 9.50 20.44 -6.99
CA ILE A 48 9.93 19.82 -5.76
C ILE A 48 8.69 19.59 -4.89
N ARG A 49 8.47 18.32 -4.51
CA ARG A 49 7.40 17.93 -3.60
C ARG A 49 7.99 17.31 -2.34
N LYS A 50 7.48 17.73 -1.19
CA LYS A 50 7.91 17.21 0.11
C LYS A 50 6.73 16.55 0.80
N PHE A 51 6.97 15.34 1.30
CA PHE A 51 5.99 14.52 2.00
C PHE A 51 6.54 14.17 3.37
N ASN A 52 5.84 14.59 4.42
CA ASN A 52 6.17 14.25 5.80
C ASN A 52 5.03 13.39 6.33
N ASN A 53 5.33 12.20 6.77
CA ASN A 53 4.32 11.24 7.18
C ASN A 53 4.74 10.44 8.41
N VAL A 54 3.74 9.91 9.07
CA VAL A 54 3.87 9.05 10.23
C VAL A 54 3.29 7.69 9.88
N SER A 55 4.02 6.62 10.19
CA SER A 55 3.51 5.25 10.19
C SER A 55 3.51 4.72 11.61
N TYR A 56 2.53 3.93 11.95
CA TYR A 56 2.51 3.23 13.23
C TYR A 56 1.90 1.84 13.09
N SER A 57 2.26 0.97 14.03
CA SER A 57 1.70 -0.36 14.12
C SER A 57 1.48 -0.74 15.58
N LEU A 58 0.42 -1.47 15.84
CA LEU A 58 0.13 -2.12 17.10
C LEU A 58 -0.31 -3.55 16.80
N GLY A 59 0.44 -4.50 17.33
CA GLY A 59 0.16 -5.90 17.12
C GLY A 59 0.27 -6.71 18.41
N GLY A 60 -0.39 -7.84 18.41
CA GLY A 60 -0.29 -8.75 19.53
C GLY A 60 -0.73 -10.15 19.16
N HIS A 61 -0.29 -11.09 19.96
CA HIS A 61 -0.75 -12.46 19.90
C HIS A 61 -1.04 -12.97 21.30
N TYR A 62 -1.99 -13.86 21.38
CA TYR A 62 -2.36 -14.49 22.65
C TYR A 62 -2.70 -15.96 22.47
N GLN A 63 -2.14 -16.80 23.32
CA GLN A 63 -2.42 -18.23 23.35
C GLN A 63 -3.68 -18.48 24.19
N LEU A 64 -4.82 -18.62 23.52
CA LEU A 64 -6.13 -18.84 24.17
C LEU A 64 -6.16 -20.19 24.89
N SER A 65 -5.56 -21.23 24.28
CA SER A 65 -5.38 -22.55 24.84
C SER A 65 -4.14 -23.24 24.25
N ARG A 66 -3.84 -24.46 24.61
CA ARG A 66 -2.71 -25.21 24.01
C ARG A 66 -2.83 -25.34 22.48
N ARG A 67 -4.03 -25.29 21.93
CA ARG A 67 -4.32 -25.51 20.51
C ARG A 67 -4.71 -24.23 19.76
N TRP A 68 -5.17 -23.19 20.45
CA TRP A 68 -5.71 -21.99 19.84
C TRP A 68 -4.82 -20.78 20.08
N ARG A 69 -4.49 -20.09 19.01
CA ARG A 69 -3.76 -18.81 19.05
C ARG A 69 -4.53 -17.74 18.27
N LEU A 70 -4.69 -16.59 18.89
CA LEU A 70 -5.20 -15.38 18.26
C LEU A 70 -4.03 -14.43 18.02
N THR A 71 -3.96 -13.85 16.82
CA THR A 71 -3.04 -12.76 16.48
C THR A 71 -3.86 -11.63 15.90
N SER A 72 -3.56 -10.40 16.27
CA SER A 72 -4.22 -9.22 15.69
C SER A 72 -3.23 -8.10 15.53
N ASN A 73 -3.28 -7.42 14.39
CA ASN A 73 -2.39 -6.31 14.06
C ASN A 73 -3.22 -5.19 13.44
N PHE A 74 -2.93 -3.97 13.87
CA PHE A 74 -3.46 -2.75 13.28
C PHE A 74 -2.29 -1.83 12.94
N GLY A 75 -2.35 -1.17 11.79
CA GLY A 75 -1.30 -0.23 11.40
C GLY A 75 -1.76 0.80 10.40
N LEU A 76 -1.01 1.89 10.37
CA LEU A 76 -1.04 2.93 9.36
C LEU A 76 0.27 2.88 8.58
N ALA A 77 0.17 2.72 7.28
CA ALA A 77 1.25 2.92 6.32
C ALA A 77 0.88 4.05 5.36
N TRP A 78 1.88 4.66 4.75
CA TRP A 78 1.70 5.70 3.76
C TRP A 78 2.55 5.45 2.52
N ARG A 79 2.18 6.08 1.41
CA ARG A 79 2.94 6.13 0.17
C ARG A 79 2.86 7.54 -0.42
N ALA A 80 3.98 8.11 -0.80
CA ALA A 80 3.99 9.29 -1.64
C ALA A 80 3.57 8.93 -3.07
N PRO A 81 2.90 9.82 -3.82
CA PRO A 81 2.69 9.64 -5.24
C PRO A 81 4.04 9.53 -5.97
N HIS A 82 4.11 8.64 -6.94
CA HIS A 82 5.28 8.54 -7.82
C HIS A 82 5.37 9.73 -8.78
N VAL A 83 6.56 10.00 -9.30
CA VAL A 83 6.78 11.10 -10.25
C VAL A 83 5.86 11.01 -11.46
N TYR A 84 5.65 9.82 -12.00
CA TYR A 84 4.76 9.63 -13.15
C TYR A 84 3.28 9.84 -12.80
N GLU A 85 2.84 9.52 -11.57
CA GLU A 85 1.47 9.81 -11.09
C GLU A 85 1.22 11.33 -10.98
N LEU A 86 2.29 12.09 -10.64
CA LEU A 86 2.21 13.55 -10.50
C LEU A 86 2.33 14.29 -11.82
N TYR A 87 3.20 13.82 -12.73
CA TYR A 87 3.66 14.65 -13.85
C TYR A 87 3.54 13.98 -15.23
N SER A 88 2.98 12.77 -15.35
CA SER A 88 2.73 12.18 -16.66
C SER A 88 1.88 13.10 -17.51
N ASN A 89 2.29 13.31 -18.75
CA ASN A 89 1.51 13.95 -19.79
C ASN A 89 2.00 13.44 -21.14
N GLY A 90 1.59 12.26 -21.52
CA GLY A 90 2.11 11.63 -22.74
C GLY A 90 1.56 10.26 -23.02
N ASN A 91 2.04 9.71 -24.11
CA ASN A 91 1.67 8.42 -24.65
C ASN A 91 2.40 7.29 -23.91
N GLU A 92 1.70 6.34 -23.38
CA GLU A 92 2.27 5.13 -22.84
C GLU A 92 2.29 4.05 -23.93
N LEU A 93 3.47 3.80 -24.50
CA LEU A 93 3.64 2.95 -25.67
C LEU A 93 3.22 1.48 -25.45
N GLY A 94 3.23 1.00 -24.22
CA GLY A 94 2.88 -0.38 -23.91
C GLY A 94 1.38 -0.62 -23.77
N SER A 95 0.61 0.37 -23.36
CA SER A 95 -0.83 0.26 -23.08
C SER A 95 -1.73 0.84 -24.16
N GLY A 96 -1.17 1.65 -25.06
CA GLY A 96 -1.94 2.35 -26.07
C GLY A 96 -2.85 3.44 -25.49
N MET A 97 -2.47 4.03 -24.37
CA MET A 97 -3.20 5.08 -23.66
C MET A 97 -2.39 6.37 -23.60
N PHE A 98 -3.11 7.48 -23.49
CA PHE A 98 -2.51 8.78 -23.15
C PHE A 98 -2.74 9.03 -21.67
N VAL A 99 -1.66 9.15 -20.89
CA VAL A 99 -1.74 9.24 -19.44
C VAL A 99 -1.46 10.64 -18.96
N ARG A 100 -2.30 11.15 -18.05
CA ARG A 100 -2.13 12.44 -17.37
C ARG A 100 -1.96 12.23 -15.87
N GLY A 101 -0.95 12.85 -15.30
CA GLY A 101 -0.73 12.95 -13.86
C GLY A 101 -1.56 14.07 -13.22
N ASP A 102 -1.53 14.10 -11.91
CA ASP A 102 -2.07 15.20 -11.11
C ASP A 102 -1.05 15.64 -10.06
N SER A 103 -0.45 16.81 -10.29
CA SER A 103 0.57 17.38 -9.41
C SER A 103 0.02 17.85 -8.04
N ALA A 104 -1.30 17.90 -7.85
CA ALA A 104 -1.94 18.28 -6.60
C ALA A 104 -2.09 17.11 -5.61
N MET A 105 -1.80 15.89 -6.02
CA MET A 105 -1.94 14.70 -5.18
C MET A 105 -1.18 14.81 -3.86
N HIS A 106 -1.74 14.22 -2.82
CA HIS A 106 -1.13 14.05 -1.51
C HIS A 106 -0.73 12.60 -1.25
N SER A 107 -0.05 12.34 -0.13
CA SER A 107 0.30 10.96 0.27
C SER A 107 -0.95 10.11 0.46
N GLU A 108 -0.93 8.91 -0.10
CA GLU A 108 -1.87 7.85 0.18
C GLU A 108 -1.63 7.31 1.59
N ARG A 109 -2.69 7.10 2.38
CA ARG A 109 -2.63 6.56 3.74
C ARG A 109 -3.51 5.33 3.85
N SER A 110 -2.93 4.23 4.29
CA SER A 110 -3.60 2.95 4.43
C SER A 110 -3.67 2.52 5.89
N TYR A 111 -4.87 2.44 6.44
CA TYR A 111 -5.17 1.88 7.75
C TYR A 111 -5.59 0.44 7.56
N LYS A 112 -4.82 -0.50 8.09
CA LYS A 112 -5.08 -1.93 7.92
C LYS A 112 -5.17 -2.64 9.26
N TRP A 113 -6.25 -3.40 9.42
CA TRP A 113 -6.43 -4.32 10.53
C TRP A 113 -6.47 -5.75 9.99
N ILE A 114 -5.64 -6.62 10.57
CA ILE A 114 -5.57 -8.05 10.23
C ILE A 114 -5.71 -8.83 11.52
N SER A 115 -6.54 -9.87 11.51
CA SER A 115 -6.65 -10.82 12.62
C SER A 115 -6.61 -12.25 12.10
N SER A 116 -5.89 -13.10 12.83
CA SER A 116 -5.67 -14.51 12.52
C SER A 116 -6.07 -15.36 13.71
N LEU A 117 -6.94 -16.31 13.50
CA LEU A 117 -7.25 -17.35 14.47
C LEU A 117 -6.69 -18.69 13.99
N ARG A 118 -5.77 -19.27 14.76
CA ARG A 118 -5.12 -20.54 14.41
C ARG A 118 -5.46 -21.61 15.41
N TYR A 119 -5.78 -22.79 14.88
CA TYR A 119 -5.94 -24.03 15.62
C TYR A 119 -4.91 -25.06 15.14
N GLY A 120 -4.37 -25.85 16.05
CA GLY A 120 -3.49 -26.97 15.70
C GLY A 120 -3.46 -28.02 16.81
N ASP A 121 -3.57 -29.30 16.44
CA ASP A 121 -3.48 -30.43 17.34
C ASP A 121 -2.47 -31.51 16.92
N GLY A 122 -1.63 -31.19 15.93
CA GLY A 122 -0.65 -32.11 15.35
C GLY A 122 -1.17 -32.89 14.14
N MET A 123 -2.45 -33.22 14.07
CA MET A 123 -3.08 -33.88 12.91
C MET A 123 -3.79 -32.85 12.03
N PHE A 124 -4.49 -31.92 12.63
CA PHE A 124 -5.19 -30.84 11.94
C PHE A 124 -4.60 -29.49 12.27
N SER A 125 -4.50 -28.64 11.25
CA SER A 125 -4.16 -27.23 11.39
C SER A 125 -5.18 -26.41 10.60
N VAL A 126 -5.79 -25.46 11.29
CA VAL A 126 -6.77 -24.52 10.70
C VAL A 126 -6.26 -23.11 10.91
N CYS A 127 -6.31 -22.28 9.87
CA CYS A 127 -6.07 -20.86 9.97
C CYS A 127 -7.24 -20.10 9.34
N LEU A 128 -7.77 -19.14 10.08
CA LEU A 128 -8.75 -18.20 9.60
C LEU A 128 -8.13 -16.81 9.72
N ASP A 129 -7.88 -16.18 8.58
CA ASP A 129 -7.35 -14.83 8.48
C ASP A 129 -8.43 -13.89 7.96
N GLY A 130 -8.60 -12.73 8.60
CA GLY A 130 -9.50 -11.68 8.14
C GLY A 130 -8.80 -10.35 8.13
N TYR A 131 -9.13 -9.49 7.16
CA TYR A 131 -8.61 -8.14 7.12
C TYR A 131 -9.64 -7.09 6.70
N LEU A 132 -9.43 -5.89 7.24
CA LEU A 132 -10.12 -4.67 6.85
C LEU A 132 -9.04 -3.62 6.54
N GLN A 133 -9.21 -2.90 5.43
CA GLN A 133 -8.27 -1.86 5.02
C GLN A 133 -9.02 -0.66 4.49
N TRP A 134 -8.76 0.50 5.08
CA TRP A 134 -9.23 1.81 4.63
C TRP A 134 -8.05 2.56 4.04
N VAL A 135 -8.24 3.10 2.85
CA VAL A 135 -7.22 3.89 2.16
C VAL A 135 -7.78 5.28 1.94
N ASP A 136 -7.11 6.27 2.49
CA ASP A 136 -7.34 7.67 2.20
C ASP A 136 -6.41 8.10 1.07
N GLY A 137 -7.01 8.69 0.03
CA GLY A 137 -6.27 9.11 -1.15
C GLY A 137 -5.70 7.97 -2.00
N TYR A 138 -6.42 6.84 -2.13
CA TYR A 138 -6.04 5.74 -3.03
C TYR A 138 -5.84 6.26 -4.46
N ILE A 139 -4.63 6.08 -4.97
CA ILE A 139 -4.24 6.57 -6.28
C ILE A 139 -4.57 5.50 -7.34
N TYR A 140 -5.30 5.92 -8.36
CA TYR A 140 -5.65 5.09 -9.51
C TYR A 140 -5.70 5.95 -10.77
N ASP A 141 -5.57 5.32 -11.91
CA ASP A 141 -5.84 5.91 -13.20
C ASP A 141 -7.25 5.53 -13.67
N GLY A 142 -7.95 6.48 -14.22
CA GLY A 142 -9.31 6.28 -14.72
C GLY A 142 -9.50 6.89 -16.10
N PRO A 143 -10.36 6.27 -16.94
CA PRO A 143 -10.61 6.77 -18.28
C PRO A 143 -11.36 8.11 -18.25
N GLU A 144 -10.94 9.01 -19.10
CA GLU A 144 -11.64 10.25 -19.42
C GLU A 144 -12.53 10.07 -20.67
N LYS A 145 -13.50 10.98 -20.84
CA LYS A 145 -14.32 11.04 -22.06
C LYS A 145 -13.59 11.71 -23.22
N GLU A 146 -12.29 11.82 -23.14
CA GLU A 146 -11.44 12.55 -24.07
C GLU A 146 -10.53 11.58 -24.82
N THR A 147 -10.22 11.93 -26.05
CA THR A 147 -9.25 11.25 -26.90
C THR A 147 -8.24 12.27 -27.38
N VAL A 148 -6.96 12.00 -27.22
CA VAL A 148 -5.86 12.83 -27.71
C VAL A 148 -5.32 12.21 -29.00
N THR A 149 -5.22 13.04 -30.05
CA THR A 149 -4.61 12.65 -31.32
C THR A 149 -3.19 13.17 -31.36
N VAL A 150 -2.23 12.29 -31.50
CA VAL A 150 -0.81 12.59 -31.72
C VAL A 150 -0.36 12.01 -33.06
N ILE A 151 0.87 12.26 -33.48
CA ILE A 151 1.41 11.78 -34.75
C ILE A 151 1.27 10.27 -34.95
N SER A 152 1.36 9.51 -33.86
CA SER A 152 1.27 8.03 -33.83
C SER A 152 -0.16 7.47 -33.81
N GLY A 153 -1.18 8.32 -33.64
CA GLY A 153 -2.59 7.86 -33.59
C GLY A 153 -3.47 8.61 -32.60
N ALA A 154 -4.70 8.13 -32.44
CA ALA A 154 -5.65 8.65 -31.46
C ALA A 154 -5.71 7.70 -30.25
N TYR A 155 -5.55 8.23 -29.04
CA TYR A 155 -5.44 7.48 -27.81
C TYR A 155 -6.48 7.93 -26.78
N PRO A 156 -7.16 6.99 -26.07
CA PRO A 156 -8.01 7.34 -24.97
C PRO A 156 -7.17 7.92 -23.83
N VAL A 157 -7.69 8.96 -23.17
CA VAL A 157 -7.03 9.61 -22.05
C VAL A 157 -7.37 8.91 -20.74
N PHE A 158 -6.34 8.61 -19.96
CA PHE A 158 -6.44 8.14 -18.57
C PHE A 158 -5.81 9.20 -17.67
N GLN A 159 -6.51 9.55 -16.61
CA GLN A 159 -6.03 10.52 -15.63
C GLN A 159 -5.84 9.89 -14.28
N TYR A 160 -4.69 10.13 -13.65
CA TYR A 160 -4.45 9.79 -12.27
C TYR A 160 -5.32 10.63 -11.34
N ARG A 161 -5.94 9.95 -10.37
CA ARG A 161 -6.88 10.55 -9.42
C ARG A 161 -6.72 9.91 -8.04
N GLN A 162 -7.27 10.57 -7.04
CA GLN A 162 -7.34 10.03 -5.68
C GLN A 162 -8.80 9.85 -5.24
N THR A 163 -9.06 8.74 -4.56
CA THR A 163 -10.38 8.45 -3.97
C THR A 163 -10.21 7.69 -2.66
N PRO A 164 -11.13 7.82 -1.70
CA PRO A 164 -11.19 6.88 -0.58
C PRO A 164 -11.49 5.48 -1.11
N ALA A 165 -10.81 4.47 -0.56
CA ALA A 165 -11.05 3.08 -0.91
C ALA A 165 -11.19 2.22 0.35
N PHE A 166 -11.99 1.16 0.26
CA PHE A 166 -12.17 0.20 1.33
C PHE A 166 -12.02 -1.22 0.80
N PHE A 167 -11.13 -1.99 1.41
CA PHE A 167 -10.87 -3.38 1.08
C PHE A 167 -11.15 -4.25 2.30
N ARG A 168 -11.71 -5.42 2.05
CA ARG A 168 -11.91 -6.45 3.07
C ARG A 168 -11.76 -7.82 2.45
N GLY A 169 -11.29 -8.77 3.22
CA GLY A 169 -11.16 -10.14 2.76
C GLY A 169 -11.01 -11.10 3.91
N MET A 170 -11.15 -12.36 3.59
CA MET A 170 -11.01 -13.47 4.52
C MET A 170 -10.40 -14.65 3.78
N ASP A 171 -9.41 -15.29 4.41
CA ASP A 171 -8.75 -16.49 3.93
C ASP A 171 -8.94 -17.62 4.92
N PHE A 172 -9.15 -18.82 4.41
CA PHE A 172 -9.29 -20.04 5.19
C PHE A 172 -8.30 -21.08 4.68
N ASP A 173 -7.45 -21.57 5.57
CA ASP A 173 -6.51 -22.67 5.30
C ASP A 173 -6.82 -23.85 6.23
N LEU A 174 -6.96 -25.02 5.66
CA LEU A 174 -7.11 -26.28 6.37
C LEU A 174 -6.01 -27.24 5.91
N ARG A 175 -5.21 -27.71 6.86
CA ARG A 175 -4.19 -28.72 6.61
C ARG A 175 -4.45 -29.96 7.44
N PHE A 176 -4.44 -31.10 6.79
CA PHE A 176 -4.49 -32.41 7.42
C PHE A 176 -3.17 -33.14 7.17
N THR A 177 -2.51 -33.54 8.27
CA THR A 177 -1.27 -34.31 8.24
C THR A 177 -1.55 -35.63 8.95
N PRO A 178 -1.86 -36.70 8.21
CA PRO A 178 -2.08 -38.00 8.81
C PRO A 178 -0.81 -38.44 9.55
N GLY A 179 -0.93 -38.78 10.82
CA GLY A 179 0.18 -39.15 11.70
C GLY A 179 1.00 -40.31 11.12
N GLY A 180 2.21 -40.00 10.76
CA GLY A 180 3.26 -40.88 10.32
C GLY A 180 4.57 -40.16 10.51
N SER A 181 5.29 -40.47 11.58
CA SER A 181 6.73 -40.21 11.62
C SER A 181 7.37 -40.99 10.48
N TRP A 182 7.92 -40.25 9.51
CA TRP A 182 8.88 -40.78 8.54
C TRP A 182 10.28 -40.54 9.07
#